data_817faa83d503fdb52d1437601d6ee483
#
_entry.id   817faa83d503fdb52d1437601d6ee483
#
_cell.length_a   1.000
_cell.length_b   1.000
_cell.length_c   1.000
_cell.angle_alpha   90.00
_cell.angle_beta   90.00
_cell.angle_gamma   90.00
#
_symmetry.space_group_name_H-M   'P 1'
#
loop_
_entity.id
_entity.type
_entity.pdbx_description
1 polymer ?
#
loop_
_entity_poly.entity_id
_entity_poly.type
_entity_poly.pdbx_seq_one_letter_code
_entity_poly.pdbx_strand_id
1 'polypeptide(L)'
;MKRSTLYIFGDLLLTLAGGCSVQKKCPAPELNLPAEIVAGRTDSLTIGDMAWWKVYTDTTLCRLIGRTLDRNRNMQSAEAHIRQLEELYRVSKAARLPSLGGLAAADYETNDYYGEAHKGDAEFDVKATLSWEADLWGNLRWAKRKGAAEYLASVEAARRLSSSA
;
A
#
# COMPACT_ATOMS: atom_id res chain seq x y z
N MET A 1 -12.38 31.45 -41.12
CA MET A 1 -12.99 30.52 -40.14
C MET A 1 -12.00 29.53 -39.47
N LYS A 2 -10.91 29.11 -40.09
CA LYS A 2 -9.98 28.10 -39.46
C LYS A 2 -9.09 28.63 -38.32
N ARG A 3 -8.75 29.90 -38.26
CA ARG A 3 -7.86 30.46 -37.21
C ARG A 3 -8.58 30.69 -35.87
N SER A 4 -9.83 31.17 -35.90
CA SER A 4 -10.61 31.41 -34.70
C SER A 4 -10.93 30.09 -33.92
N THR A 5 -11.20 29.00 -34.64
CA THR A 5 -11.47 27.68 -34.04
C THR A 5 -10.21 27.14 -33.32
N LEU A 6 -9.04 27.41 -33.84
CA LEU A 6 -7.77 26.98 -33.23
C LEU A 6 -7.49 27.72 -31.91
N TYR A 7 -7.81 29.01 -31.83
CA TYR A 7 -7.68 29.79 -30.59
C TYR A 7 -8.68 29.37 -29.52
N ILE A 8 -9.93 29.07 -29.90
CA ILE A 8 -10.95 28.57 -28.95
C ILE A 8 -10.56 27.21 -28.39
N PHE A 9 -10.02 26.31 -29.19
CA PHE A 9 -9.49 25.03 -28.70
C PHE A 9 -8.26 25.20 -27.82
N GLY A 10 -7.37 26.15 -28.14
CA GLY A 10 -6.20 26.46 -27.31
C GLY A 10 -6.57 27.03 -25.95
N ASP A 11 -7.52 27.96 -25.88
CA ASP A 11 -8.02 28.51 -24.60
C ASP A 11 -8.76 27.51 -23.78
N LEU A 12 -9.58 26.64 -24.39
CA LEU A 12 -10.26 25.54 -23.67
C LEU A 12 -9.28 24.51 -23.09
N LEU A 13 -8.18 24.23 -23.78
CA LEU A 13 -7.14 23.35 -23.32
C LEU A 13 -6.33 23.96 -22.16
N LEU A 14 -6.07 25.28 -22.21
CA LEU A 14 -5.37 26.01 -21.15
C LEU A 14 -6.21 26.11 -19.86
N THR A 15 -7.52 26.30 -19.96
CA THR A 15 -8.42 26.37 -18.81
C THR A 15 -8.59 25.01 -18.12
N LEU A 16 -8.53 23.92 -18.86
CA LEU A 16 -8.54 22.56 -18.32
C LEU A 16 -7.24 22.19 -17.58
N ALA A 17 -6.11 22.77 -17.95
CA ALA A 17 -4.82 22.53 -17.32
C ALA A 17 -4.64 23.24 -15.96
N GLY A 18 -5.41 24.31 -15.68
CA GLY A 18 -5.28 25.13 -14.47
C GLY A 18 -6.02 24.59 -13.22
N GLY A 19 -6.81 23.54 -13.35
CA GLY A 19 -7.76 23.12 -12.31
C GLY A 19 -7.26 22.17 -11.23
N CYS A 20 -6.03 21.68 -11.26
CA CYS A 20 -5.67 20.47 -10.50
C CYS A 20 -4.54 20.61 -9.48
N SER A 21 -4.50 21.66 -8.68
CA SER A 21 -3.48 21.76 -7.63
C SER A 21 -4.04 22.20 -6.27
N VAL A 22 -5.12 21.58 -5.81
CA VAL A 22 -5.59 21.80 -4.44
C VAL A 22 -5.27 20.58 -3.58
N GLN A 23 -3.99 20.30 -3.41
CA GLN A 23 -3.59 19.35 -2.37
C GLN A 23 -2.77 20.07 -1.31
N LYS A 24 -3.48 20.67 -0.35
CA LYS A 24 -2.88 21.12 0.89
C LYS A 24 -2.28 19.91 1.60
N LYS A 25 -0.96 19.91 1.77
CA LYS A 25 -0.34 19.03 2.75
C LYS A 25 -1.03 19.30 4.07
N CYS A 26 -1.63 18.27 4.69
CA CYS A 26 -2.14 18.39 6.03
C CYS A 26 -0.93 18.72 6.92
N PRO A 27 -0.86 19.89 7.55
CA PRO A 27 0.22 20.18 8.47
C PRO A 27 0.15 19.18 9.62
N ALA A 28 1.30 18.76 10.12
CA ALA A 28 1.34 17.98 11.34
C ALA A 28 0.62 18.81 12.46
N PRO A 29 -0.25 18.19 13.28
CA PRO A 29 -0.89 18.90 14.36
C PRO A 29 0.18 19.48 15.29
N GLU A 30 0.09 20.78 15.57
CA GLU A 30 0.93 21.43 16.55
C GLU A 30 0.48 20.91 17.92
N LEU A 31 1.26 20.02 18.48
CA LEU A 31 1.06 19.56 19.85
C LEU A 31 1.60 20.64 20.77
N ASN A 32 0.72 21.40 21.42
CA ASN A 32 1.07 22.30 22.52
C ASN A 32 1.49 21.46 23.73
N LEU A 33 2.71 20.95 23.67
CA LEU A 33 3.30 20.23 24.80
C LEU A 33 3.82 21.26 25.82
N PRO A 34 3.59 21.04 27.13
CA PRO A 34 4.19 21.89 28.18
C PRO A 34 5.71 21.95 27.97
N ALA A 35 6.28 23.15 28.22
CA ALA A 35 7.70 23.39 28.02
C ALA A 35 8.60 22.44 28.80
N GLU A 36 8.14 21.93 29.92
CA GLU A 36 8.82 20.92 30.75
C GLU A 36 9.00 19.58 30.01
N ILE A 37 8.01 19.16 29.21
CA ILE A 37 8.10 17.94 28.39
C ILE A 37 9.05 18.15 27.21
N VAL A 38 9.05 19.35 26.64
CA VAL A 38 9.95 19.71 25.52
C VAL A 38 11.39 19.84 26.02
N ALA A 39 11.61 20.44 27.19
CA ALA A 39 12.93 20.60 27.78
C ALA A 39 13.56 19.27 28.23
N GLY A 40 12.74 18.30 28.69
CA GLY A 40 13.21 16.96 29.03
C GLY A 40 13.60 16.08 27.83
N ARG A 41 13.34 16.55 26.61
CA ARG A 41 13.68 15.83 25.37
C ARG A 41 15.11 16.05 24.89
N THR A 42 15.88 16.93 25.53
CA THR A 42 17.25 17.24 25.14
C THR A 42 18.27 16.22 25.62
N ASP A 43 17.89 15.28 26.46
CA ASP A 43 18.82 14.26 26.89
C ASP A 43 18.15 12.89 26.91
N SER A 44 18.61 12.07 25.95
CA SER A 44 18.85 10.63 26.11
C SER A 44 17.67 9.73 26.48
N LEU A 45 17.62 8.63 25.79
CA LEU A 45 17.13 7.32 26.21
C LEU A 45 16.20 7.34 27.46
N THR A 46 14.94 7.62 27.23
CA THR A 46 13.90 7.37 28.23
C THR A 46 13.88 5.86 28.56
N ILE A 47 13.51 5.50 29.77
CA ILE A 47 13.33 4.08 30.16
C ILE A 47 12.46 3.34 29.13
N GLY A 48 11.52 4.06 28.49
CA GLY A 48 10.68 3.51 27.41
C GLY A 48 11.44 3.18 26.11
N ASP A 49 12.62 3.75 25.89
CA ASP A 49 13.47 3.46 24.72
C ASP A 49 14.50 2.35 25.03
N MET A 50 14.64 2.00 26.31
CA MET A 50 15.54 0.92 26.72
C MET A 50 14.90 -0.43 26.49
N ALA A 51 15.69 -1.36 26.01
CA ALA A 51 15.26 -2.74 25.91
C ALA A 51 14.93 -3.27 27.30
N TRP A 52 13.75 -3.86 27.49
CA TRP A 52 13.24 -4.33 28.77
C TRP A 52 14.21 -5.23 29.54
N TRP A 53 15.03 -6.05 28.84
CA TRP A 53 16.04 -6.91 29.47
C TRP A 53 17.25 -6.15 30.04
N LYS A 54 17.37 -4.86 29.76
CA LYS A 54 18.36 -3.98 30.42
C LYS A 54 17.80 -3.31 31.67
N VAL A 55 16.47 -3.22 31.77
CA VAL A 55 15.77 -2.59 32.89
C VAL A 55 15.55 -3.62 34.01
N TYR A 56 15.19 -4.85 33.65
CA TYR A 56 14.91 -5.91 34.61
C TYR A 56 16.12 -6.85 34.74
N THR A 57 16.64 -6.98 35.94
CA THR A 57 17.82 -7.82 36.24
C THR A 57 17.44 -9.20 36.81
N ASP A 58 16.17 -9.40 37.21
CA ASP A 58 15.69 -10.69 37.69
C ASP A 58 15.54 -11.68 36.55
N THR A 59 16.31 -12.76 36.60
CA THR A 59 16.34 -13.82 35.58
C THR A 59 15.01 -14.56 35.46
N THR A 60 14.25 -14.69 36.55
CA THR A 60 12.94 -15.35 36.54
C THR A 60 11.92 -14.47 35.84
N LEU A 61 11.92 -13.18 36.15
CA LEU A 61 11.04 -12.21 35.50
C LEU A 61 11.37 -12.10 34.00
N CYS A 62 12.64 -12.00 33.62
CA CYS A 62 13.05 -11.96 32.21
C CYS A 62 12.58 -13.20 31.44
N ARG A 63 12.65 -14.39 32.04
CA ARG A 63 12.16 -15.64 31.45
C ARG A 63 10.65 -15.65 31.30
N LEU A 64 9.90 -15.13 32.26
CA LEU A 64 8.44 -15.04 32.18
C LEU A 64 8.00 -14.04 31.12
N ILE A 65 8.62 -12.86 31.04
CA ILE A 65 8.36 -11.86 30.00
C ILE A 65 8.65 -12.47 28.62
N GLY A 66 9.81 -13.11 28.43
CA GLY A 66 10.16 -13.76 27.17
C GLY A 66 9.12 -14.80 26.75
N ARG A 67 8.70 -15.66 27.66
CA ARG A 67 7.63 -16.64 27.40
C ARG A 67 6.29 -16.00 27.04
N THR A 68 5.94 -14.89 27.67
CA THR A 68 4.72 -14.16 27.40
C THR A 68 4.76 -13.58 25.99
N LEU A 69 5.87 -12.93 25.63
CA LEU A 69 6.04 -12.34 24.28
C LEU A 69 5.98 -13.41 23.18
N ASP A 70 6.68 -14.54 23.38
CA ASP A 70 6.74 -15.63 22.39
C ASP A 70 5.37 -16.32 22.18
N ARG A 71 4.56 -16.40 23.24
CA ARG A 71 3.27 -17.11 23.22
C ARG A 71 2.06 -16.20 23.16
N ASN A 72 2.25 -14.90 23.15
CA ASN A 72 1.17 -13.94 23.09
C ASN A 72 0.51 -13.97 21.71
N ARG A 73 -0.73 -14.45 21.65
CA ARG A 73 -1.50 -14.52 20.40
C ARG A 73 -1.77 -13.15 19.80
N ASN A 74 -1.87 -12.11 20.63
CA ASN A 74 -2.04 -10.74 20.13
C ASN A 74 -0.78 -10.27 19.40
N MET A 75 0.42 -10.63 19.87
CA MET A 75 1.67 -10.34 19.19
C MET A 75 1.76 -11.07 17.84
N GLN A 76 1.40 -12.35 17.80
CA GLN A 76 1.36 -13.12 16.56
C GLN A 76 0.36 -12.55 15.55
N SER A 77 -0.81 -12.12 16.04
CA SER A 77 -1.82 -11.44 15.20
C SER A 77 -1.32 -10.08 14.69
N ALA A 78 -0.65 -9.30 15.54
CA ALA A 78 -0.06 -8.02 15.15
C ALA A 78 1.02 -8.20 14.08
N GLU A 79 1.88 -9.22 14.23
CA GLU A 79 2.91 -9.55 13.24
C GLU A 79 2.28 -9.96 11.88
N ALA A 80 1.24 -10.79 11.91
CA ALA A 80 0.52 -11.17 10.70
C ALA A 80 -0.13 -9.95 10.03
N HIS A 81 -0.67 -9.03 10.81
CA HIS A 81 -1.25 -7.79 10.30
C HIS A 81 -0.20 -6.86 9.68
N ILE A 82 0.98 -6.75 10.28
CA ILE A 82 2.11 -6.00 9.71
C ILE A 82 2.48 -6.57 8.33
N ARG A 83 2.64 -7.89 8.22
CA ARG A 83 2.93 -8.56 6.95
C ARG A 83 1.83 -8.32 5.91
N GLN A 84 0.57 -8.37 6.31
CA GLN A 84 -0.56 -8.05 5.43
C GLN A 84 -0.47 -6.62 4.87
N LEU A 85 -0.20 -5.63 5.72
CA LEU A 85 -0.09 -4.24 5.29
C LEU A 85 1.17 -3.99 4.45
N GLU A 86 2.26 -4.69 4.72
CA GLU A 86 3.45 -4.65 3.87
C GLU A 86 3.14 -5.14 2.45
N GLU A 87 2.42 -6.26 2.31
CA GLU A 87 2.03 -6.78 1.00
C GLU A 87 1.03 -5.85 0.27
N LEU A 88 0.08 -5.26 0.99
CA LEU A 88 -0.81 -4.24 0.43
C LEU A 88 -0.04 -2.99 -0.05
N TYR A 89 0.98 -2.58 0.69
CA TYR A 89 1.88 -1.52 0.24
C TYR A 89 2.64 -1.93 -1.04
N ARG A 90 3.13 -3.18 -1.13
CA ARG A 90 3.78 -3.72 -2.34
C ARG A 90 2.84 -3.73 -3.53
N VAL A 91 1.58 -4.14 -3.34
CA VAL A 91 0.54 -4.08 -4.39
C VAL A 91 0.32 -2.65 -4.88
N SER A 92 0.17 -1.68 -3.96
CA SER A 92 -0.01 -0.28 -4.33
C SER A 92 1.21 0.32 -5.05
N LYS A 93 2.41 -0.19 -4.77
CA LYS A 93 3.64 0.16 -5.50
C LYS A 93 3.65 -0.46 -6.90
N ALA A 94 3.24 -1.72 -7.01
CA ALA A 94 3.19 -2.46 -8.29
C ALA A 94 2.15 -1.89 -9.25
N ALA A 95 1.03 -1.38 -8.76
CA ALA A 95 -0.02 -0.75 -9.57
C ALA A 95 0.47 0.45 -10.43
N ARG A 96 1.65 0.99 -10.17
CA ARG A 96 2.27 2.06 -10.95
C ARG A 96 3.13 1.54 -12.12
N LEU A 97 3.37 0.25 -12.15
CA LEU A 97 4.18 -0.40 -13.18
C LEU A 97 3.29 -0.98 -14.28
N PRO A 98 3.80 -1.12 -15.50
CA PRO A 98 3.09 -1.86 -16.54
C PRO A 98 2.80 -3.29 -16.09
N SER A 99 1.60 -3.78 -16.38
CA SER A 99 1.22 -5.18 -16.17
C SER A 99 1.22 -5.94 -17.50
N LEU A 100 1.81 -7.11 -17.50
CA LEU A 100 1.83 -8.04 -18.63
C LEU A 100 0.93 -9.22 -18.30
N GLY A 101 -0.11 -9.42 -19.13
CA GLY A 101 -0.98 -10.58 -19.05
C GLY A 101 -0.76 -11.50 -20.24
N GLY A 102 -0.96 -12.79 -20.04
CA GLY A 102 -0.97 -13.80 -21.10
C GLY A 102 -2.23 -14.66 -20.97
N LEU A 103 -2.85 -14.98 -22.08
CA LEU A 103 -3.95 -15.92 -22.18
C LEU A 103 -3.60 -16.94 -23.26
N ALA A 104 -3.75 -18.21 -22.95
CA ALA A 104 -3.76 -19.28 -23.92
C ALA A 104 -5.06 -20.06 -23.72
N ALA A 105 -5.85 -20.17 -24.76
CA ALA A 105 -7.10 -20.93 -24.78
C ALA A 105 -7.06 -21.92 -25.92
N ALA A 106 -7.71 -23.06 -25.72
CA ALA A 106 -7.91 -24.08 -26.75
C ALA A 106 -9.37 -24.51 -26.68
N ASP A 107 -10.10 -24.26 -27.72
CA ASP A 107 -11.50 -24.62 -27.86
C ASP A 107 -11.66 -25.65 -28.96
N TYR A 108 -12.54 -26.62 -28.74
CA TYR A 108 -12.91 -27.62 -29.73
C TYR A 108 -14.42 -27.57 -29.89
N GLU A 109 -14.87 -27.12 -31.04
CA GLU A 109 -16.30 -26.99 -31.36
C GLU A 109 -16.71 -28.09 -32.35
N THR A 110 -17.75 -28.82 -32.02
CA THR A 110 -18.38 -29.77 -32.91
C THR A 110 -19.74 -29.23 -33.35
N ASN A 111 -19.87 -28.91 -34.62
CA ASN A 111 -21.14 -28.44 -35.19
C ASN A 111 -21.92 -29.64 -35.75
N ASP A 112 -23.01 -30.04 -35.03
CA ASP A 112 -23.98 -30.99 -35.50
C ASP A 112 -25.11 -30.20 -36.20
N TYR A 113 -24.88 -29.81 -37.45
CA TYR A 113 -26.01 -29.35 -38.30
C TYR A 113 -26.66 -30.56 -39.00
N TYR A 114 -27.97 -30.60 -38.91
CA TYR A 114 -28.82 -31.64 -39.52
C TYR A 114 -28.43 -31.87 -40.98
N GLY A 115 -27.80 -33.03 -41.27
CA GLY A 115 -27.49 -33.51 -42.61
C GLY A 115 -26.07 -33.27 -43.13
N GLU A 116 -25.16 -32.70 -42.35
CA GLU A 116 -23.74 -32.61 -42.72
C GLU A 116 -22.89 -33.50 -41.83
N ALA A 117 -21.75 -33.94 -42.40
CA ALA A 117 -20.79 -34.73 -41.64
C ALA A 117 -20.20 -33.92 -40.50
N HIS A 118 -20.08 -34.55 -39.32
CA HIS A 118 -19.44 -33.92 -38.14
C HIS A 118 -18.09 -33.33 -38.52
N LYS A 119 -17.98 -32.01 -38.50
CA LYS A 119 -16.70 -31.30 -38.60
C LYS A 119 -16.38 -30.77 -37.23
N GLY A 120 -15.32 -31.27 -36.62
CA GLY A 120 -14.74 -30.68 -35.44
C GLY A 120 -13.67 -29.69 -35.86
N ASP A 121 -13.79 -28.46 -35.39
CA ASP A 121 -12.77 -27.43 -35.54
C ASP A 121 -12.07 -27.19 -34.19
N ALA A 122 -10.75 -27.24 -34.18
CA ALA A 122 -9.94 -26.90 -33.03
C ALA A 122 -9.39 -25.49 -33.21
N GLU A 123 -9.74 -24.57 -32.29
CA GLU A 123 -9.23 -23.23 -32.28
C GLU A 123 -8.22 -23.07 -31.14
N PHE A 124 -7.06 -22.50 -31.45
CA PHE A 124 -6.03 -22.16 -30.47
C PHE A 124 -5.84 -20.66 -30.44
N ASP A 125 -6.06 -20.07 -29.29
CA ASP A 125 -5.96 -18.63 -29.11
C ASP A 125 -4.82 -18.33 -28.12
N VAL A 126 -3.85 -17.52 -28.54
CA VAL A 126 -2.75 -17.06 -27.69
C VAL A 126 -2.69 -15.54 -27.75
N LYS A 127 -2.96 -14.90 -26.60
CA LYS A 127 -2.98 -13.45 -26.47
C LYS A 127 -1.97 -13.00 -25.42
N ALA A 128 -1.19 -11.96 -25.74
CA ALA A 128 -0.40 -11.21 -24.77
C ALA A 128 -0.97 -9.80 -24.67
N THR A 129 -1.21 -9.34 -23.45
CA THR A 129 -1.73 -8.00 -23.18
C THR A 129 -0.76 -7.22 -22.30
N LEU A 130 -0.46 -5.98 -22.70
CA LEU A 130 0.29 -5.04 -21.88
C LEU A 130 -0.64 -3.90 -21.51
N SER A 131 -0.82 -3.65 -20.22
CA SER A 131 -1.62 -2.53 -19.73
C SER A 131 -0.81 -1.67 -18.75
N TRP A 132 -0.96 -0.37 -18.89
CA TRP A 132 -0.32 0.62 -18.02
C TRP A 132 -1.21 1.85 -17.90
N GLU A 133 -1.34 2.33 -16.65
CA GLU A 133 -2.10 3.53 -16.33
C GLU A 133 -1.15 4.70 -16.04
N ALA A 134 -1.26 5.77 -16.83
CA ALA A 134 -0.53 7.00 -16.59
C ALA A 134 -1.17 7.78 -15.43
N ASP A 135 -0.43 7.93 -14.32
CA ASP A 135 -0.91 8.60 -13.10
C ASP A 135 -0.86 10.14 -13.23
N LEU A 136 -1.69 10.70 -14.11
CA LEU A 136 -1.73 12.14 -14.40
C LEU A 136 -2.19 12.95 -13.18
N TRP A 137 -3.21 12.46 -12.46
CA TRP A 137 -3.80 13.12 -11.28
C TRP A 137 -3.16 12.71 -9.96
N GLY A 138 -2.23 11.77 -9.97
CA GLY A 138 -1.51 11.36 -8.79
C GLY A 138 -2.25 10.38 -7.88
N ASN A 139 -3.32 9.75 -8.34
CA ASN A 139 -4.10 8.80 -7.57
C ASN A 139 -3.25 7.61 -7.10
N LEU A 140 -2.51 6.98 -8.01
CA LEU A 140 -1.62 5.86 -7.70
C LEU A 140 -0.47 6.27 -6.76
N ARG A 141 0.05 7.50 -6.91
CA ARG A 141 1.05 8.05 -5.99
C ARG A 141 0.51 8.21 -4.58
N TRP A 142 -0.74 8.66 -4.46
CA TRP A 142 -1.39 8.80 -3.16
C TRP A 142 -1.74 7.46 -2.54
N ALA A 143 -2.25 6.51 -3.32
CA ALA A 143 -2.49 5.14 -2.86
C ALA A 143 -1.23 4.49 -2.29
N LYS A 144 -0.08 4.65 -2.97
CA LYS A 144 1.23 4.21 -2.45
C LYS A 144 1.60 4.89 -1.13
N ARG A 145 1.41 6.22 -1.01
CA ARG A 145 1.74 6.96 0.22
C ARG A 145 0.84 6.52 1.38
N LYS A 146 -0.45 6.32 1.10
CA LYS A 146 -1.40 5.79 2.07
C LYS A 146 -0.96 4.42 2.58
N GLY A 147 -0.68 3.47 1.68
CA GLY A 147 -0.22 2.13 2.05
C GLY A 147 1.07 2.15 2.88
N ALA A 148 2.03 3.05 2.55
CA ALA A 148 3.23 3.22 3.34
C ALA A 148 2.94 3.74 4.76
N ALA A 149 2.01 4.69 4.91
CA ALA A 149 1.62 5.23 6.21
C ALA A 149 0.90 4.18 7.07
N GLU A 150 0.01 3.39 6.48
CA GLU A 150 -0.70 2.29 7.15
C GLU A 150 0.26 1.21 7.62
N TYR A 151 1.22 0.81 6.80
CA TYR A 151 2.28 -0.12 7.18
C TYR A 151 3.10 0.41 8.36
N LEU A 152 3.58 1.65 8.32
CA LEU A 152 4.34 2.26 9.41
C LEU A 152 3.52 2.38 10.70
N ALA A 153 2.24 2.75 10.59
CA ALA A 153 1.34 2.82 11.74
C ALA A 153 1.16 1.45 12.41
N SER A 154 1.10 0.37 11.64
CA SER A 154 0.99 -0.99 12.19
C SER A 154 2.25 -1.44 12.92
N VAL A 155 3.43 -1.05 12.42
CA VAL A 155 4.71 -1.33 13.09
C VAL A 155 4.77 -0.62 14.45
N GLU A 156 4.36 0.66 14.50
CA GLU A 156 4.33 1.42 15.76
C GLU A 156 3.28 0.89 16.74
N ALA A 157 2.13 0.41 16.23
CA ALA A 157 1.11 -0.22 17.08
C ALA A 157 1.64 -1.53 17.71
N ALA A 158 2.35 -2.36 16.95
CA ALA A 158 2.96 -3.58 17.48
C ALA A 158 4.06 -3.29 18.52
N ARG A 159 4.85 -2.23 18.29
CA ARG A 159 5.85 -1.78 19.28
C ARG A 159 5.20 -1.40 20.62
N ARG A 160 4.06 -0.70 20.58
CA ARG A 160 3.30 -0.38 21.79
C ARG A 160 2.78 -1.63 22.50
N LEU A 161 2.29 -2.63 21.75
CA LEU A 161 1.87 -3.89 22.35
C LEU A 161 3.01 -4.61 23.05
N SER A 162 4.21 -4.60 22.47
CA SER A 162 5.38 -5.22 23.11
C SER A 162 5.87 -4.48 24.38
N SER A 163 5.57 -3.19 24.50
CA SER A 163 5.93 -2.41 25.68
C SER A 163 4.88 -2.47 26.80
N SER A 164 3.66 -2.93 26.49
CA SER A 164 2.54 -3.04 27.43
C SER A 164 2.29 -4.47 27.93
N ALA A 165 3.02 -5.46 27.42
CA ALA A 165 2.92 -6.87 27.79
C ALA A 165 3.92 -7.23 28.91
#